data_5c8078f272f0d18ec3361a5dec01b007
#
_entry.id   5c8078f272f0d18ec3361a5dec01b007
#
_cell.length_a   1.000
_cell.length_b   1.000
_cell.length_c   1.000
_cell.angle_alpha   90.00
_cell.angle_beta   90.00
_cell.angle_gamma   90.00
#
_symmetry.space_group_name_H-M   'P 1'
#
loop_
_entity.id
_entity.type
_entity.pdbx_description
1 polymer ?
#
loop_
_entity_poly.entity_id
_entity_poly.type
_entity_poly.pdbx_seq_one_letter_code
_entity_poly.pdbx_strand_id
1 'polypeptide(L)'
;YMLSAIVQKVTGMTVLDYLKQKLFTPMHITDVAWEISPEGINTGGWGLHIQSESLAKFGLLLLNRGVWEGKQLLPASWVEQMMTRQIGDYGYQMWLCEYPGAVRADGALGQYILIVPDKDMVVVITECTLIDGRRQRRLVWNRLLPEVGDQVLAPGKDYKRLQKKQRSYQLPLVQGKAASSLSQKYAGKRILLGENKYGWQSIELQFKQQEVVMTVVEKDGKTYSLPFGYKQWSKAAIDGYPPYSVAAKGRFKGIEGPFQVAGSYAWASPDALQLKVHYV
;
A
#
# COMPACT_ATOMS: atom_id res chain seq x y z
N TYR A 1 -12.86 -9.05 -11.32
CA TYR A 1 -13.74 -9.96 -10.57
C TYR A 1 -14.12 -11.21 -11.40
N MET A 2 -14.63 -11.03 -12.62
CA MET A 2 -15.07 -12.18 -13.44
C MET A 2 -13.96 -13.20 -13.73
N LEU A 3 -12.73 -12.75 -13.95
CA LEU A 3 -11.59 -13.66 -14.10
C LEU A 3 -11.35 -14.50 -12.84
N SER A 4 -11.49 -13.91 -11.65
CA SER A 4 -11.40 -14.65 -10.39
C SER A 4 -12.48 -15.72 -10.27
N ALA A 5 -13.72 -15.38 -10.62
CA ALA A 5 -14.83 -16.32 -10.64
C ALA A 5 -14.59 -17.49 -11.62
N ILE A 6 -14.06 -17.19 -12.81
CA ILE A 6 -13.71 -18.22 -13.81
C ILE A 6 -12.60 -19.14 -13.28
N VAL A 7 -11.51 -18.57 -12.74
CA VAL A 7 -10.42 -19.37 -12.16
C VAL A 7 -10.94 -20.28 -11.06
N GLN A 8 -11.75 -19.75 -10.13
CA GLN A 8 -12.33 -20.55 -9.04
C GLN A 8 -13.26 -21.65 -9.58
N LYS A 9 -14.07 -21.35 -10.58
CA LYS A 9 -14.97 -22.33 -11.21
C LYS A 9 -14.21 -23.47 -11.88
N VAL A 10 -13.11 -23.15 -12.58
CA VAL A 10 -12.34 -24.13 -13.37
C VAL A 10 -11.42 -24.97 -12.49
N THR A 11 -10.84 -24.35 -11.45
CA THR A 11 -9.80 -25.00 -10.61
C THR A 11 -10.36 -25.60 -9.32
N GLY A 12 -11.55 -25.17 -8.88
CA GLY A 12 -12.11 -25.49 -7.56
C GLY A 12 -11.41 -24.75 -6.40
N MET A 13 -10.48 -23.82 -6.71
CA MET A 13 -9.67 -23.09 -5.72
C MET A 13 -9.94 -21.59 -5.83
N THR A 14 -9.87 -20.88 -4.71
CA THR A 14 -9.82 -19.40 -4.78
C THR A 14 -8.59 -18.95 -5.58
N VAL A 15 -8.61 -17.75 -6.16
CA VAL A 15 -7.42 -17.23 -6.88
C VAL A 15 -6.23 -17.14 -5.93
N LEU A 16 -6.44 -16.75 -4.68
CA LEU A 16 -5.39 -16.68 -3.68
C LEU A 16 -4.75 -18.06 -3.45
N ASP A 17 -5.54 -19.09 -3.23
CA ASP A 17 -5.02 -20.45 -2.97
C ASP A 17 -4.32 -21.03 -4.20
N TYR A 18 -4.89 -20.79 -5.38
CA TYR A 18 -4.27 -21.18 -6.64
C TYR A 18 -2.91 -20.50 -6.83
N LEU A 19 -2.83 -19.18 -6.58
CA LEU A 19 -1.56 -18.43 -6.68
C LEU A 19 -0.58 -18.81 -5.58
N LYS A 20 -1.03 -19.10 -4.36
CA LYS A 20 -0.15 -19.63 -3.31
C LYS A 20 0.54 -20.91 -3.79
N GLN A 21 -0.18 -21.83 -4.37
CA GLN A 21 0.37 -23.08 -4.85
C GLN A 21 1.29 -22.90 -6.07
N LYS A 22 0.89 -22.12 -7.06
CA LYS A 22 1.54 -22.05 -8.38
C LYS A 22 2.60 -20.97 -8.50
N LEU A 23 2.51 -19.93 -7.71
CA LEU A 23 3.33 -18.71 -7.85
C LEU A 23 3.96 -18.27 -6.53
N PHE A 24 3.17 -18.02 -5.50
CA PHE A 24 3.67 -17.36 -4.30
C PHE A 24 4.64 -18.24 -3.51
N THR A 25 4.31 -19.51 -3.28
CA THR A 25 5.22 -20.43 -2.58
C THR A 25 6.53 -20.66 -3.36
N PRO A 26 6.52 -20.94 -4.67
CA PRO A 26 7.76 -21.02 -5.46
C PRO A 26 8.60 -19.74 -5.44
N MET A 27 7.99 -18.57 -5.25
CA MET A 27 8.68 -17.28 -5.20
C MET A 27 9.00 -16.81 -3.77
N HIS A 28 8.80 -17.66 -2.76
CA HIS A 28 8.98 -17.32 -1.35
C HIS A 28 8.20 -16.04 -0.95
N ILE A 29 6.93 -15.97 -1.38
CA ILE A 29 5.97 -14.92 -1.03
C ILE A 29 4.98 -15.54 -0.04
N THR A 30 5.04 -15.14 1.23
CA THR A 30 4.31 -15.79 2.32
C THR A 30 3.22 -14.91 2.93
N ASP A 31 3.47 -13.60 3.03
CA ASP A 31 2.57 -12.65 3.69
C ASP A 31 1.64 -12.02 2.64
N VAL A 32 0.55 -12.74 2.35
CA VAL A 32 -0.43 -12.35 1.31
C VAL A 32 -1.84 -12.63 1.81
N ALA A 33 -2.71 -11.62 1.70
CA ALA A 33 -4.14 -11.76 1.91
C ALA A 33 -4.92 -11.12 0.74
N TRP A 34 -6.14 -11.56 0.52
CA TRP A 34 -6.98 -11.00 -0.54
C TRP A 34 -8.43 -10.90 -0.10
N GLU A 35 -9.04 -9.77 -0.35
CA GLU A 35 -10.46 -9.56 -0.06
C GLU A 35 -11.34 -10.58 -0.80
N ILE A 36 -12.40 -11.03 -0.13
CA ILE A 36 -13.33 -12.04 -0.60
C ILE A 36 -14.74 -11.43 -0.65
N SER A 37 -15.41 -11.56 -1.76
CA SER A 37 -16.81 -11.16 -1.93
C SER A 37 -17.74 -12.01 -1.05
N PRO A 38 -18.99 -11.58 -0.83
CA PRO A 38 -19.98 -12.39 -0.10
C PRO A 38 -20.18 -13.81 -0.68
N GLU A 39 -19.93 -13.99 -1.98
CA GLU A 39 -20.03 -15.29 -2.67
C GLU A 39 -18.80 -16.18 -2.46
N GLY A 40 -17.81 -15.72 -1.69
CA GLY A 40 -16.58 -16.48 -1.43
C GLY A 40 -15.56 -16.42 -2.58
N ILE A 41 -15.60 -15.39 -3.42
CA ILE A 41 -14.70 -15.21 -4.57
C ILE A 41 -13.74 -14.05 -4.28
N ASN A 42 -12.44 -14.24 -4.49
CA ASN A 42 -11.49 -13.11 -4.38
C ASN A 42 -11.88 -11.99 -5.36
N THR A 43 -11.78 -10.75 -4.91
CA THR A 43 -12.26 -9.58 -5.68
C THR A 43 -11.54 -9.38 -7.01
N GLY A 44 -10.30 -9.83 -7.12
CA GLY A 44 -9.52 -9.91 -8.37
C GLY A 44 -9.06 -8.55 -8.91
N GLY A 45 -9.92 -7.55 -8.94
CA GLY A 45 -9.60 -6.21 -9.42
C GLY A 45 -9.02 -5.28 -8.36
N TRP A 46 -9.09 -5.67 -7.09
CA TRP A 46 -8.58 -4.92 -5.92
C TRP A 46 -8.44 -5.86 -4.71
N GLY A 47 -8.02 -5.30 -3.57
CA GLY A 47 -8.05 -6.01 -2.28
C GLY A 47 -6.94 -7.04 -2.07
N LEU A 48 -5.94 -7.10 -2.94
CA LEU A 48 -4.73 -7.88 -2.70
C LEU A 48 -3.81 -7.11 -1.76
N HIS A 49 -3.51 -7.69 -0.60
CA HIS A 49 -2.54 -7.21 0.37
C HIS A 49 -1.25 -8.02 0.21
N ILE A 50 -0.17 -7.34 -0.12
CA ILE A 50 1.11 -7.94 -0.44
C ILE A 50 2.24 -6.93 -0.17
N GLN A 51 3.40 -7.39 0.24
CA GLN A 51 4.56 -6.53 0.49
C GLN A 51 5.17 -6.00 -0.81
N SER A 52 5.74 -4.79 -0.76
CA SER A 52 6.38 -4.16 -1.94
C SER A 52 7.51 -5.00 -2.51
N GLU A 53 8.29 -5.69 -1.67
CA GLU A 53 9.33 -6.63 -2.13
C GLU A 53 8.76 -7.80 -2.92
N SER A 54 7.60 -8.29 -2.53
CA SER A 54 6.90 -9.37 -3.24
C SER A 54 6.36 -8.91 -4.59
N LEU A 55 5.92 -7.64 -4.70
CA LEU A 55 5.60 -7.02 -5.99
C LEU A 55 6.84 -6.89 -6.88
N ALA A 56 8.00 -6.57 -6.30
CA ALA A 56 9.26 -6.52 -7.05
C ALA A 56 9.68 -7.92 -7.58
N LYS A 57 9.51 -8.97 -6.77
CA LYS A 57 9.72 -10.36 -7.22
C LYS A 57 8.83 -10.70 -8.42
N PHE A 58 7.54 -10.33 -8.37
CA PHE A 58 6.63 -10.55 -9.50
C PHE A 58 7.07 -9.76 -10.74
N GLY A 59 7.47 -8.50 -10.58
CA GLY A 59 8.03 -7.71 -11.67
C GLY A 59 9.28 -8.36 -12.28
N LEU A 60 10.18 -8.88 -11.44
CA LEU A 60 11.39 -9.58 -11.86
C LEU A 60 11.07 -10.89 -12.60
N LEU A 61 10.05 -11.65 -12.17
CA LEU A 61 9.57 -12.82 -12.90
C LEU A 61 9.15 -12.46 -14.33
N LEU A 62 8.42 -11.36 -14.51
CA LEU A 62 8.01 -10.92 -15.85
C LEU A 62 9.19 -10.39 -16.67
N LEU A 63 10.10 -9.63 -16.05
CA LEU A 63 11.34 -9.16 -16.70
C LEU A 63 12.18 -10.33 -17.21
N ASN A 64 12.27 -11.42 -16.44
CA ASN A 64 12.97 -12.65 -16.78
C ASN A 64 12.10 -13.62 -17.60
N ARG A 65 11.09 -13.13 -18.32
CA ARG A 65 10.24 -13.92 -19.22
C ARG A 65 9.63 -15.15 -18.56
N GLY A 66 9.24 -15.02 -17.29
CA GLY A 66 8.57 -16.07 -16.51
C GLY A 66 9.50 -17.06 -15.83
N VAL A 67 10.81 -16.80 -15.81
CA VAL A 67 11.81 -17.61 -15.11
C VAL A 67 12.07 -17.06 -13.72
N TRP A 68 12.01 -17.91 -12.71
CA TRP A 68 12.36 -17.61 -11.32
C TRP A 68 13.33 -18.67 -10.80
N GLU A 69 14.50 -18.25 -10.33
CA GLU A 69 15.57 -19.14 -9.81
C GLU A 69 15.85 -20.34 -10.74
N GLY A 70 15.95 -20.07 -12.05
CA GLY A 70 16.22 -21.07 -13.07
C GLY A 70 15.03 -21.95 -13.47
N LYS A 71 13.86 -21.76 -12.86
CA LYS A 71 12.64 -22.52 -13.15
C LYS A 71 11.63 -21.68 -13.92
N GLN A 72 11.10 -22.22 -15.01
CA GLN A 72 10.01 -21.59 -15.76
C GLN A 72 8.69 -21.72 -14.98
N LEU A 73 8.19 -20.61 -14.40
CA LEU A 73 6.90 -20.57 -13.70
C LEU A 73 5.77 -20.12 -14.61
N LEU A 74 6.03 -19.20 -15.55
CA LEU A 74 5.08 -18.75 -16.57
C LEU A 74 5.68 -18.99 -17.95
N PRO A 75 4.90 -19.45 -18.95
CA PRO A 75 5.42 -19.60 -20.32
C PRO A 75 5.94 -18.26 -20.84
N ALA A 76 7.14 -18.26 -21.45
CA ALA A 76 7.76 -17.05 -21.99
C ALA A 76 6.87 -16.36 -23.04
N SER A 77 6.20 -17.16 -23.89
CA SER A 77 5.24 -16.66 -24.89
C SER A 77 4.03 -15.96 -24.26
N TRP A 78 3.59 -16.42 -23.08
CA TRP A 78 2.50 -15.75 -22.35
C TRP A 78 2.93 -14.41 -21.77
N VAL A 79 4.14 -14.37 -21.16
CA VAL A 79 4.70 -13.11 -20.64
C VAL A 79 4.87 -12.09 -21.77
N GLU A 80 5.34 -12.52 -22.93
CA GLU A 80 5.45 -11.66 -24.11
C GLU A 80 4.08 -11.10 -24.54
N GLN A 81 3.05 -11.94 -24.61
CA GLN A 81 1.68 -11.50 -24.92
C GLN A 81 1.12 -10.54 -23.87
N MET A 82 1.38 -10.78 -22.58
CA MET A 82 0.97 -9.87 -21.50
C MET A 82 1.55 -8.47 -21.67
N MET A 83 2.82 -8.38 -22.08
CA MET A 83 3.58 -7.14 -22.17
C MET A 83 3.51 -6.48 -23.55
N THR A 84 2.79 -7.07 -24.50
CA THR A 84 2.61 -6.54 -25.85
C THR A 84 1.23 -5.91 -25.99
N ARG A 85 1.15 -4.89 -26.85
CA ARG A 85 -0.10 -4.18 -27.16
C ARG A 85 -1.17 -5.15 -27.71
N GLN A 86 -2.30 -5.19 -27.06
CA GLN A 86 -3.49 -5.96 -27.50
C GLN A 86 -4.59 -5.01 -27.96
N ILE A 87 -4.89 -3.98 -27.13
CA ILE A 87 -5.88 -2.96 -27.47
C ILE A 87 -5.50 -1.62 -26.84
N GLY A 88 -5.49 -0.54 -27.61
CA GLY A 88 -5.02 0.75 -27.12
C GLY A 88 -3.60 0.63 -26.55
N ASP A 89 -3.34 1.11 -25.33
CA ASP A 89 -2.06 0.97 -24.64
C ASP A 89 -2.12 -0.14 -23.57
N TYR A 90 -2.89 -1.21 -23.82
CA TYR A 90 -3.12 -2.30 -22.87
C TYR A 90 -2.77 -3.67 -23.47
N GLY A 91 -2.02 -4.46 -22.70
CA GLY A 91 -1.77 -5.86 -22.94
C GLY A 91 -2.73 -6.75 -22.14
N TYR A 92 -2.28 -7.91 -21.64
CA TYR A 92 -3.07 -8.72 -20.73
C TYR A 92 -2.74 -8.37 -19.28
N GLN A 93 -3.58 -7.55 -18.63
CA GLN A 93 -3.45 -7.02 -17.28
C GLN A 93 -2.20 -6.13 -17.06
N MET A 94 -1.56 -5.68 -18.16
CA MET A 94 -0.41 -4.80 -18.15
C MET A 94 -0.67 -3.60 -19.05
N TRP A 95 -0.30 -2.41 -18.60
CA TRP A 95 -0.32 -1.19 -19.39
C TRP A 95 1.04 -0.95 -20.05
N LEU A 96 1.05 -0.49 -21.28
CA LEU A 96 2.25 0.08 -21.89
C LEU A 96 2.54 1.44 -21.26
N CYS A 97 3.81 1.76 -21.10
CA CYS A 97 4.25 3.05 -20.54
C CYS A 97 4.56 4.08 -21.61
N GLU A 98 4.65 5.34 -21.17
CA GLU A 98 5.14 6.45 -21.97
C GLU A 98 6.63 6.28 -22.33
N TYR A 99 7.40 5.55 -21.50
CA TYR A 99 8.78 5.18 -21.79
C TYR A 99 8.77 3.97 -22.72
N PRO A 100 9.46 4.05 -23.90
CA PRO A 100 9.43 2.99 -24.91
C PRO A 100 9.87 1.62 -24.36
N GLY A 101 9.10 0.58 -24.67
CA GLY A 101 9.39 -0.78 -24.26
C GLY A 101 9.07 -1.09 -22.79
N ALA A 102 8.80 -0.09 -21.96
CA ALA A 102 8.39 -0.32 -20.57
C ALA A 102 6.89 -0.64 -20.47
N VAL A 103 6.57 -1.49 -19.50
CA VAL A 103 5.19 -1.86 -19.15
C VAL A 103 4.96 -1.71 -17.65
N ARG A 104 3.71 -1.67 -17.25
CA ARG A 104 3.35 -1.56 -15.83
C ARG A 104 2.10 -2.32 -15.44
N ALA A 105 2.09 -2.84 -14.23
CA ALA A 105 0.87 -3.02 -13.48
C ALA A 105 0.51 -1.67 -12.83
N ASP A 106 -0.76 -1.28 -12.85
CA ASP A 106 -1.23 0.05 -12.45
C ASP A 106 -2.47 -0.09 -11.58
N GLY A 107 -2.32 0.20 -10.30
CA GLY A 107 -3.37 0.13 -9.30
C GLY A 107 -3.80 1.51 -8.81
N ALA A 108 -5.02 1.58 -8.31
CA ALA A 108 -5.58 2.81 -7.75
C ALA A 108 -4.69 3.39 -6.64
N LEU A 109 -4.70 4.71 -6.52
CA LEU A 109 -3.98 5.47 -5.50
C LEU A 109 -2.45 5.41 -5.60
N GLY A 110 -1.89 4.96 -6.73
CA GLY A 110 -0.46 4.99 -6.99
C GLY A 110 0.27 3.68 -6.67
N GLN A 111 -0.33 2.54 -6.97
CA GLN A 111 0.32 1.24 -6.85
C GLN A 111 0.91 0.86 -8.20
N TYR A 112 2.24 0.76 -8.32
CA TYR A 112 2.89 0.45 -9.59
C TYR A 112 3.92 -0.66 -9.46
N ILE A 113 3.95 -1.53 -10.47
CA ILE A 113 5.11 -2.34 -10.80
C ILE A 113 5.54 -1.89 -12.21
N LEU A 114 6.63 -1.16 -12.31
CA LEU A 114 7.18 -0.71 -13.59
C LEU A 114 8.26 -1.70 -14.02
N ILE A 115 8.17 -2.22 -15.22
CA ILE A 115 9.14 -3.15 -15.80
C ILE A 115 9.79 -2.44 -16.97
N VAL A 116 11.11 -2.30 -16.93
CA VAL A 116 11.93 -1.52 -17.87
C VAL A 116 13.00 -2.43 -18.46
N PRO A 117 12.68 -3.21 -19.52
CA PRO A 117 13.57 -4.26 -20.03
C PRO A 117 14.91 -3.75 -20.57
N ASP A 118 14.96 -2.59 -21.21
CA ASP A 118 16.20 -1.98 -21.72
C ASP A 118 17.18 -1.54 -20.62
N LYS A 119 16.71 -1.47 -19.38
CA LYS A 119 17.52 -1.12 -18.19
C LYS A 119 17.68 -2.29 -17.25
N ASP A 120 17.21 -3.48 -17.60
CA ASP A 120 17.18 -4.65 -16.71
C ASP A 120 16.66 -4.29 -15.32
N MET A 121 15.55 -3.53 -15.27
CA MET A 121 15.08 -2.87 -14.04
C MET A 121 13.61 -3.10 -13.78
N VAL A 122 13.30 -3.29 -12.49
CA VAL A 122 11.93 -3.22 -11.94
C VAL A 122 11.87 -2.12 -10.90
N VAL A 123 10.85 -1.28 -10.98
CA VAL A 123 10.56 -0.24 -9.98
C VAL A 123 9.18 -0.47 -9.40
N VAL A 124 9.10 -0.63 -8.10
CA VAL A 124 7.83 -0.73 -7.37
C VAL A 124 7.56 0.56 -6.63
N ILE A 125 6.33 1.06 -6.76
CA ILE A 125 5.85 2.22 -6.01
C ILE A 125 4.57 1.80 -5.31
N THR A 126 4.53 1.99 -3.99
CA THR A 126 3.34 1.79 -3.16
C THR A 126 3.04 3.08 -2.42
N GLU A 127 1.91 3.69 -2.69
CA GLU A 127 1.52 4.95 -2.07
C GLU A 127 -0.01 5.03 -1.89
N CYS A 128 -0.46 6.05 -1.18
CA CYS A 128 -1.88 6.37 -1.06
C CYS A 128 -2.05 7.85 -1.41
N THR A 129 -2.15 8.14 -2.70
CA THR A 129 -2.32 9.50 -3.22
C THR A 129 -3.54 9.62 -4.12
N LEU A 130 -4.21 10.77 -4.03
CA LEU A 130 -5.25 11.17 -4.99
C LEU A 130 -4.69 12.01 -6.15
N ILE A 131 -3.38 12.28 -6.15
CA ILE A 131 -2.71 13.04 -7.20
C ILE A 131 -2.50 12.13 -8.42
N ASP A 132 -2.55 12.72 -9.62
CA ASP A 132 -2.30 12.01 -10.87
C ASP A 132 -0.99 11.20 -10.81
N GLY A 133 -1.10 9.88 -10.88
CA GLY A 133 0.02 8.94 -10.80
C GLY A 133 1.06 9.07 -11.93
N ARG A 134 0.80 9.86 -12.97
CA ARG A 134 1.80 10.21 -13.98
C ARG A 134 2.98 10.98 -13.41
N ARG A 135 2.78 11.70 -12.29
CA ARG A 135 3.88 12.43 -11.64
C ARG A 135 4.98 11.50 -11.15
N GLN A 136 4.64 10.39 -10.50
CA GLN A 136 5.59 9.41 -9.99
C GLN A 136 6.35 8.73 -11.13
N ARG A 137 5.63 8.30 -12.17
CA ARG A 137 6.25 7.70 -13.34
C ARG A 137 7.20 8.67 -14.05
N ARG A 138 6.84 9.95 -14.18
CA ARG A 138 7.73 10.99 -14.73
C ARG A 138 9.01 11.18 -13.92
N LEU A 139 8.97 11.01 -12.59
CA LEU A 139 10.20 11.02 -11.76
C LEU A 139 11.09 9.84 -12.11
N VAL A 140 10.52 8.66 -12.33
CA VAL A 140 11.27 7.49 -12.79
C VAL A 140 11.87 7.76 -14.16
N TRP A 141 11.06 8.18 -15.15
CA TRP A 141 11.51 8.39 -16.53
C TRP A 141 12.53 9.53 -16.67
N ASN A 142 12.33 10.62 -15.96
CA ASN A 142 13.08 11.85 -16.18
C ASN A 142 14.22 12.08 -15.16
N ARG A 143 14.26 11.32 -14.06
CA ARG A 143 15.25 11.51 -13.00
C ARG A 143 16.01 10.26 -12.65
N LEU A 144 15.36 9.10 -12.64
CA LEU A 144 16.02 7.85 -12.28
C LEU A 144 16.70 7.21 -13.50
N LEU A 145 15.94 6.92 -14.56
CA LEU A 145 16.46 6.16 -15.70
C LEU A 145 17.62 6.82 -16.43
N PRO A 146 17.71 8.16 -16.58
CA PRO A 146 18.88 8.79 -17.20
C PRO A 146 20.19 8.57 -16.45
N GLU A 147 20.11 8.31 -15.14
CA GLU A 147 21.29 8.09 -14.29
C GLU A 147 21.67 6.59 -14.19
N VAL A 148 20.88 5.71 -14.77
CA VAL A 148 21.15 4.26 -14.78
C VAL A 148 22.06 3.92 -15.94
N GLY A 149 23.32 3.64 -15.62
CA GLY A 149 24.35 3.20 -16.58
C GLY A 149 24.53 1.69 -16.59
N ASP A 150 25.33 1.19 -17.53
CA ASP A 150 25.61 -0.24 -17.72
C ASP A 150 26.72 -0.77 -16.82
N GLN A 151 27.33 0.12 -16.03
CA GLN A 151 28.44 -0.24 -15.13
C GLN A 151 28.01 -0.25 -13.67
N VAL A 152 28.47 -1.28 -12.96
CA VAL A 152 28.34 -1.33 -11.50
C VAL A 152 29.15 -0.22 -10.87
N LEU A 153 28.49 0.68 -10.15
CA LEU A 153 29.15 1.77 -9.45
C LEU A 153 29.87 1.24 -8.20
N ALA A 154 31.13 1.63 -8.04
CA ALA A 154 31.87 1.33 -6.81
C ALA A 154 31.22 2.04 -5.60
N PRO A 155 31.17 1.40 -4.41
CA PRO A 155 30.67 2.02 -3.20
C PRO A 155 31.51 3.25 -2.83
N GLY A 156 30.93 4.43 -2.94
CA GLY A 156 31.57 5.72 -2.67
C GLY A 156 30.88 6.51 -1.55
N LYS A 157 31.28 7.78 -1.41
CA LYS A 157 30.67 8.70 -0.42
C LYS A 157 29.16 8.87 -0.66
N ASP A 158 28.72 8.90 -1.91
CA ASP A 158 27.32 9.07 -2.26
C ASP A 158 26.48 7.84 -1.90
N TYR A 159 27.02 6.64 -2.01
CA TYR A 159 26.37 5.43 -1.54
C TYR A 159 26.13 5.45 -0.01
N LYS A 160 27.16 5.86 0.77
CA LYS A 160 27.01 6.03 2.23
C LYS A 160 25.98 7.09 2.58
N ARG A 161 25.93 8.20 1.81
CA ARG A 161 24.94 9.27 1.99
C ARG A 161 23.52 8.77 1.67
N LEU A 162 23.35 7.98 0.60
CA LEU A 162 22.10 7.36 0.24
C LEU A 162 21.61 6.40 1.33
N GLN A 163 22.45 5.50 1.82
CA GLN A 163 22.13 4.59 2.91
C GLN A 163 21.68 5.33 4.17
N LYS A 164 22.42 6.39 4.56
CA LYS A 164 22.03 7.23 5.70
C LYS A 164 20.67 7.87 5.49
N LYS A 165 20.41 8.41 4.29
CA LYS A 165 19.13 9.02 3.95
C LYS A 165 17.99 8.00 3.97
N GLN A 166 18.18 6.82 3.40
CA GLN A 166 17.17 5.74 3.42
C GLN A 166 16.80 5.34 4.86
N ARG A 167 17.80 5.17 5.74
CA ARG A 167 17.55 4.82 7.16
C ARG A 167 16.84 5.92 7.95
N SER A 168 17.01 7.18 7.58
CA SER A 168 16.40 8.34 8.24
C SER A 168 15.10 8.80 7.57
N TYR A 169 14.73 8.19 6.43
CA TYR A 169 13.54 8.58 5.69
C TYR A 169 12.28 8.15 6.45
N GLN A 170 11.38 9.09 6.66
CA GLN A 170 10.09 8.84 7.28
C GLN A 170 9.03 9.75 6.66
N LEU A 171 7.78 9.33 6.77
CA LEU A 171 6.67 10.17 6.36
C LEU A 171 6.63 11.48 7.15
N PRO A 172 6.22 12.62 6.53
CA PRO A 172 6.14 13.89 7.21
C PRO A 172 5.22 13.83 8.43
N LEU A 173 5.78 14.24 9.57
CA LEU A 173 5.05 14.37 10.83
C LEU A 173 4.14 15.59 10.82
N VAL A 174 3.11 15.58 11.66
CA VAL A 174 2.26 16.75 11.91
C VAL A 174 3.10 17.85 12.58
N GLN A 175 2.95 19.08 12.10
CA GLN A 175 3.71 20.25 12.59
C GLN A 175 2.84 21.07 13.53
N GLY A 176 3.42 21.58 14.61
CA GLY A 176 2.74 22.43 15.59
C GLY A 176 3.29 22.26 17.01
N LYS A 177 2.50 22.59 18.01
CA LYS A 177 2.85 22.50 19.44
C LYS A 177 2.40 21.20 20.07
N ALA A 178 3.07 20.76 21.13
CA ALA A 178 2.70 19.56 21.88
C ALA A 178 1.41 19.72 22.69
N ALA A 179 1.12 20.93 23.15
CA ALA A 179 0.00 21.21 24.03
C ALA A 179 -0.72 22.52 23.68
N SER A 180 -1.97 22.60 24.07
CA SER A 180 -2.81 23.79 24.05
C SER A 180 -3.57 23.86 25.38
N SER A 181 -4.09 25.02 25.73
CA SER A 181 -5.02 25.19 26.86
C SER A 181 -6.27 24.31 26.75
N LEU A 182 -6.66 23.96 25.52
CA LEU A 182 -7.78 23.08 25.25
C LEU A 182 -7.47 21.61 25.59
N SER A 183 -6.18 21.20 25.67
CA SER A 183 -5.83 19.83 26.05
C SER A 183 -6.45 19.42 27.39
N GLN A 184 -6.37 20.29 28.42
CA GLN A 184 -6.98 20.05 29.74
C GLN A 184 -8.50 20.05 29.67
N LYS A 185 -9.08 20.94 28.84
CA LYS A 185 -10.54 21.08 28.69
C LYS A 185 -11.19 19.82 28.14
N TYR A 186 -10.52 19.12 27.22
CA TYR A 186 -11.06 17.96 26.52
C TYR A 186 -10.48 16.61 26.97
N ALA A 187 -9.47 16.62 27.83
CA ALA A 187 -8.87 15.38 28.36
C ALA A 187 -9.93 14.50 29.07
N GLY A 188 -10.02 13.24 28.66
CA GLY A 188 -10.93 12.24 29.24
C GLY A 188 -12.42 12.52 29.01
N LYS A 189 -12.76 13.51 28.18
CA LYS A 189 -14.16 13.78 27.86
C LYS A 189 -14.60 13.02 26.62
N ARG A 190 -15.74 12.34 26.74
CA ARG A 190 -16.42 11.71 25.60
C ARG A 190 -17.03 12.80 24.70
N ILE A 191 -16.61 12.80 23.45
CA ILE A 191 -17.08 13.70 22.41
C ILE A 191 -17.98 12.89 21.48
N LEU A 192 -19.28 13.20 21.47
CA LEU A 192 -20.24 12.59 20.55
C LEU A 192 -20.04 13.15 19.14
N LEU A 193 -20.06 12.29 18.15
CA LEU A 193 -19.90 12.66 16.75
C LEU A 193 -21.25 12.55 16.02
N GLY A 194 -21.53 13.50 15.15
CA GLY A 194 -22.61 13.40 14.19
C GLY A 194 -22.36 12.29 13.16
N GLU A 195 -23.28 12.16 12.20
CA GLU A 195 -23.10 11.19 11.12
C GLU A 195 -21.78 11.44 10.36
N ASN A 196 -20.98 10.38 10.18
CA ASN A 196 -19.69 10.49 9.54
C ASN A 196 -19.36 9.20 8.76
N LYS A 197 -18.50 9.33 7.76
CA LYS A 197 -18.08 8.24 6.86
C LYS A 197 -17.30 7.11 7.54
N TYR A 198 -16.82 7.32 8.76
CA TYR A 198 -16.03 6.33 9.51
C TYR A 198 -16.91 5.40 10.36
N GLY A 199 -18.20 5.73 10.53
CA GLY A 199 -19.09 4.99 11.42
C GLY A 199 -18.79 5.20 12.90
N TRP A 200 -18.03 6.23 13.25
CA TRP A 200 -17.68 6.55 14.63
C TRP A 200 -18.85 7.21 15.35
N GLN A 201 -19.19 6.71 16.54
CA GLN A 201 -20.22 7.28 17.41
C GLN A 201 -19.64 8.34 18.35
N SER A 202 -18.48 8.06 18.93
CA SER A 202 -17.81 8.97 19.84
C SER A 202 -16.30 8.74 19.86
N ILE A 203 -15.59 9.78 20.32
CA ILE A 203 -14.16 9.70 20.62
C ILE A 203 -13.91 10.24 22.02
N GLU A 204 -12.81 9.77 22.61
CA GLU A 204 -12.23 10.31 23.85
C GLU A 204 -10.74 10.54 23.64
N LEU A 205 -10.20 11.66 24.12
CA LEU A 205 -8.79 12.01 23.99
C LEU A 205 -8.12 12.00 25.37
N GLN A 206 -7.06 11.23 25.48
CA GLN A 206 -6.19 11.24 26.64
C GLN A 206 -4.84 11.85 26.25
N PHE A 207 -4.48 12.97 26.89
CA PHE A 207 -3.22 13.67 26.64
C PHE A 207 -2.16 13.21 27.66
N LYS A 208 -1.08 12.65 27.15
CA LYS A 208 0.14 12.28 27.89
C LYS A 208 1.26 13.25 27.50
N GLN A 209 2.43 13.13 28.13
CA GLN A 209 3.53 14.08 27.95
C GLN A 209 3.95 14.30 26.47
N GLN A 210 4.05 13.24 25.66
CA GLN A 210 4.42 13.30 24.26
C GLN A 210 3.53 12.41 23.39
N GLU A 211 2.34 12.10 23.84
CA GLU A 211 1.42 11.23 23.15
C GLU A 211 -0.03 11.66 23.40
N VAL A 212 -0.85 11.53 22.39
CA VAL A 212 -2.31 11.56 22.52
C VAL A 212 -2.82 10.16 22.20
N VAL A 213 -3.67 9.62 23.05
CA VAL A 213 -4.41 8.39 22.76
C VAL A 213 -5.85 8.74 22.49
N MET A 214 -6.34 8.41 21.31
CA MET A 214 -7.74 8.58 20.94
C MET A 214 -8.45 7.24 21.02
N THR A 215 -9.37 7.12 21.97
CA THR A 215 -10.29 5.98 22.03
C THR A 215 -11.49 6.26 21.15
N VAL A 216 -11.81 5.33 20.26
CA VAL A 216 -12.92 5.41 19.30
C VAL A 216 -13.98 4.40 19.74
N VAL A 217 -15.24 4.80 19.69
CA VAL A 217 -16.41 3.91 19.80
C VAL A 217 -17.17 3.98 18.48
N GLU A 218 -17.32 2.84 17.81
CA GLU A 218 -18.10 2.73 16.57
C GLU A 218 -19.59 2.57 16.85
N LYS A 219 -20.44 2.78 15.84
CA LYS A 219 -21.90 2.67 15.95
C LYS A 219 -22.38 1.26 16.36
N ASP A 220 -21.64 0.24 16.03
CA ASP A 220 -21.89 -1.16 16.43
C ASP A 220 -21.39 -1.52 17.83
N GLY A 221 -20.83 -0.53 18.55
CA GLY A 221 -20.28 -0.70 19.91
C GLY A 221 -18.82 -1.13 19.97
N LYS A 222 -18.17 -1.38 18.83
CA LYS A 222 -16.75 -1.73 18.78
C LYS A 222 -15.90 -0.57 19.30
N THR A 223 -14.88 -0.88 20.10
CA THR A 223 -14.01 0.11 20.72
C THR A 223 -12.55 -0.25 20.47
N TYR A 224 -11.73 0.75 20.11
CA TYR A 224 -10.28 0.61 19.96
C TYR A 224 -9.58 1.94 20.21
N SER A 225 -8.26 1.89 20.41
CA SER A 225 -7.45 3.07 20.71
C SER A 225 -6.36 3.31 19.67
N LEU A 226 -6.22 4.54 19.24
CA LEU A 226 -5.22 5.01 18.29
C LEU A 226 -4.20 5.88 19.03
N PRO A 227 -2.91 5.51 19.04
CA PRO A 227 -1.87 6.34 19.63
C PRO A 227 -1.34 7.36 18.60
N PHE A 228 -1.03 8.56 19.06
CA PHE A 228 -0.44 9.64 18.25
C PHE A 228 0.75 10.25 18.98
N GLY A 229 1.95 10.14 18.41
CA GLY A 229 3.18 10.70 18.99
C GLY A 229 3.41 12.16 18.58
N TYR A 230 3.95 12.96 19.48
CA TYR A 230 4.45 14.29 19.18
C TYR A 230 5.86 14.23 18.60
N LYS A 231 6.08 14.81 17.42
CA LYS A 231 7.36 14.74 16.67
C LYS A 231 7.88 13.33 16.40
N GLN A 232 7.01 12.36 16.48
CA GLN A 232 7.33 10.95 16.20
C GLN A 232 6.06 10.22 15.74
N TRP A 233 6.24 9.03 15.17
CA TRP A 233 5.17 8.10 14.89
C TRP A 233 5.01 7.12 16.06
N SER A 234 3.89 7.17 16.79
CA SER A 234 3.51 6.13 17.75
C SER A 234 2.83 4.99 17.01
N LYS A 235 3.29 3.75 17.24
CA LYS A 235 2.80 2.54 16.55
C LYS A 235 1.99 1.67 17.49
N ALA A 236 0.96 1.03 16.96
CA ALA A 236 0.17 0.02 17.65
C ALA A 236 -0.45 -0.98 16.66
N ALA A 237 -0.87 -2.13 17.17
CA ALA A 237 -1.78 -3.03 16.51
C ALA A 237 -3.19 -2.78 17.05
N ILE A 238 -4.18 -2.62 16.19
CA ILE A 238 -5.57 -2.32 16.58
C ILE A 238 -6.55 -3.22 15.83
N ASP A 239 -7.72 -3.43 16.42
CA ASP A 239 -8.82 -4.17 15.77
C ASP A 239 -9.77 -3.26 14.95
N GLY A 240 -9.58 -1.94 15.02
CA GLY A 240 -10.33 -0.99 14.21
C GLY A 240 -9.94 -1.08 12.73
N TYR A 241 -10.92 -1.22 11.87
CA TYR A 241 -10.67 -1.31 10.43
C TYR A 241 -10.18 0.02 9.85
N PRO A 242 -9.25 -0.03 8.86
CA PRO A 242 -8.89 1.17 8.10
C PRO A 242 -10.12 1.72 7.39
N PRO A 243 -10.22 3.06 7.22
CA PRO A 243 -11.26 3.66 6.40
C PRO A 243 -11.18 3.10 4.97
N TYR A 244 -12.31 2.59 4.45
CA TYR A 244 -12.35 2.05 3.11
C TYR A 244 -12.36 3.19 2.07
N SER A 245 -11.39 3.21 1.19
CA SER A 245 -11.20 4.31 0.22
C SER A 245 -11.89 4.08 -1.13
N VAL A 246 -12.25 2.83 -1.43
CA VAL A 246 -12.98 2.48 -2.65
C VAL A 246 -14.47 2.59 -2.38
N ALA A 247 -15.24 3.16 -3.30
CA ALA A 247 -16.67 3.45 -3.15
C ALA A 247 -17.56 2.18 -3.17
N ALA A 248 -17.21 1.17 -2.38
CA ALA A 248 -18.01 -0.01 -2.18
C ALA A 248 -18.89 0.15 -0.92
N LYS A 249 -20.14 -0.25 -1.00
CA LYS A 249 -21.01 -0.33 0.17
C LYS A 249 -20.65 -1.59 0.96
N GLY A 250 -20.02 -1.40 2.12
CA GLY A 250 -19.61 -2.49 3.00
C GLY A 250 -18.15 -2.91 2.80
N ARG A 251 -17.71 -3.80 3.70
CA ARG A 251 -16.36 -4.38 3.66
C ARG A 251 -16.46 -5.83 3.25
N PHE A 252 -15.55 -6.25 2.39
CA PHE A 252 -15.41 -7.64 2.03
C PHE A 252 -14.63 -8.38 3.12
N LYS A 253 -14.83 -9.69 3.22
CA LYS A 253 -14.10 -10.58 4.12
C LYS A 253 -12.68 -10.85 3.59
N GLY A 254 -11.87 -11.56 4.36
CA GLY A 254 -10.54 -12.03 3.94
C GLY A 254 -9.38 -11.14 4.35
N ILE A 255 -9.66 -9.95 4.88
CA ILE A 255 -8.67 -9.07 5.51
C ILE A 255 -9.13 -8.83 6.95
N GLU A 256 -8.41 -9.39 7.89
CA GLU A 256 -8.73 -9.32 9.32
C GLU A 256 -7.58 -8.71 10.10
N GLY A 257 -7.93 -8.04 11.22
CA GLY A 257 -6.93 -7.46 12.10
C GLY A 257 -6.13 -8.53 12.90
N PRO A 258 -5.23 -8.10 13.76
CA PRO A 258 -5.00 -6.68 14.09
C PRO A 258 -4.28 -5.90 12.99
N PHE A 259 -4.72 -4.66 12.78
CA PHE A 259 -4.11 -3.75 11.80
C PHE A 259 -3.00 -2.93 12.44
N GLN A 260 -1.84 -2.86 11.78
CA GLN A 260 -0.75 -1.99 12.23
C GLN A 260 -1.08 -0.53 11.90
N VAL A 261 -0.91 0.34 12.88
CA VAL A 261 -1.12 1.78 12.71
C VAL A 261 0.08 2.58 13.20
N ALA A 262 0.28 3.74 12.59
CA ALA A 262 1.25 4.73 13.03
C ALA A 262 0.57 6.10 13.10
N GLY A 263 0.53 6.71 14.29
CA GLY A 263 -0.12 7.99 14.52
C GLY A 263 0.85 9.09 14.93
N SER A 264 0.60 10.31 14.45
CA SER A 264 1.33 11.52 14.84
C SER A 264 0.36 12.66 15.07
N TYR A 265 0.66 13.55 16.05
CA TYR A 265 -0.16 14.71 16.36
C TYR A 265 0.64 15.99 16.54
N ALA A 266 -0.03 17.09 16.39
CA ALA A 266 0.35 18.39 16.92
C ALA A 266 -0.88 19.31 17.02
N TRP A 267 -0.81 20.33 17.88
CA TRP A 267 -1.68 21.47 17.84
C TRP A 267 -1.21 22.41 16.74
N ALA A 268 -1.89 22.41 15.60
CA ALA A 268 -1.58 23.26 14.45
C ALA A 268 -1.87 24.75 14.74
N SER A 269 -2.88 25.01 15.60
CA SER A 269 -3.18 26.31 16.20
C SER A 269 -3.63 26.12 17.66
N PRO A 270 -3.86 27.18 18.46
CA PRO A 270 -4.33 27.05 19.84
C PRO A 270 -5.63 26.27 19.98
N ASP A 271 -6.47 26.23 18.95
CA ASP A 271 -7.81 25.65 18.91
C ASP A 271 -7.96 24.48 17.93
N ALA A 272 -6.90 24.11 17.18
CA ALA A 272 -6.94 23.03 16.20
C ALA A 272 -5.91 21.94 16.50
N LEU A 273 -6.38 20.79 16.99
CA LEU A 273 -5.61 19.56 17.11
C LEU A 273 -5.64 18.80 15.78
N GLN A 274 -4.48 18.56 15.21
CA GLN A 274 -4.34 17.71 14.03
C GLN A 274 -3.81 16.32 14.43
N LEU A 275 -4.57 15.29 14.06
CA LEU A 275 -4.23 13.90 14.23
C LEU A 275 -4.05 13.28 12.85
N LYS A 276 -2.92 12.60 12.63
CA LYS A 276 -2.63 11.90 11.39
C LYS A 276 -2.32 10.44 11.69
N VAL A 277 -3.05 9.53 11.07
CA VAL A 277 -2.83 8.09 11.20
C VAL A 277 -2.59 7.47 9.83
N HIS A 278 -1.63 6.55 9.77
CA HIS A 278 -1.43 5.63 8.67
C HIS A 278 -1.73 4.22 9.14
N TYR A 279 -2.44 3.48 8.33
CA TYR A 279 -2.52 2.02 8.43
C TYR A 279 -1.37 1.46 7.58
N VAL A 280 -0.61 0.54 8.14
CA VAL A 280 0.67 0.05 7.60
C VAL A 280 0.53 -1.40 7.12
#